data_2a15b1869ee392e7f4aaa12fefdc1c9c
#
_entry.id   2a15b1869ee392e7f4aaa12fefdc1c9c
#
_cell.length_a   1.000
_cell.length_b   1.000
_cell.length_c   1.000
_cell.angle_alpha   90.00
_cell.angle_beta   90.00
_cell.angle_gamma   90.00
#
_symmetry.space_group_name_H-M   'P 1'
#
loop_
_entity.id
_entity.type
_entity.pdbx_description
1 polymer ?
#
loop_
_entity_poly.entity_id
_entity_poly.type
_entity_poly.pdbx_seq_one_letter_code
_entity_poly.pdbx_strand_id
1 'polypeptide(L)'
;MPHNFGDFRATGTVYLVGAGPGDPELLTLKALRLVRAADAIVYDQLVSPQILAFARTGAQTIFVGKKPGAFCCPQRDIEGTLLRLAREGKTVVRLKGGDPFVFGRGGEEAEALAAAGIAFEIVPGVTSALGAASYTGIPLTHREHSSAVVFLTGHEDPKKTDSSFRWEDYGRLDATLCIYMGMKNLESITRRLQAGGLASDTPAAVIQSATTGAHRQFVGTVGDIALASERAGFGAPAIVIVGNVVRLASKLAWFEANRAHALPS
;
A
#
# COMPACT_ATOMS: atom_id res chain seq x y z
N MET A 1 46.16 17.55 -29.06
CA MET A 1 45.00 17.98 -28.28
C MET A 1 44.57 16.82 -27.41
N PRO A 2 44.64 16.88 -26.08
CA PRO A 2 44.20 15.79 -25.23
C PRO A 2 42.69 15.79 -25.23
N HIS A 3 42.08 14.67 -25.67
CA HIS A 3 40.68 14.41 -25.50
C HIS A 3 40.38 14.27 -24.00
N ASN A 4 39.65 15.23 -23.47
CA ASN A 4 39.12 15.22 -22.12
C ASN A 4 38.06 14.11 -22.03
N PHE A 5 38.43 12.90 -21.60
CA PHE A 5 37.50 11.86 -21.22
C PHE A 5 36.84 12.35 -19.93
N GLY A 6 35.63 12.95 -20.10
CA GLY A 6 34.83 13.32 -18.95
C GLY A 6 34.73 12.15 -17.98
N ASP A 7 34.91 12.43 -16.72
CA ASP A 7 34.72 11.49 -15.59
C ASP A 7 33.33 10.84 -15.72
N PHE A 8 33.26 9.65 -16.35
CA PHE A 8 32.11 8.77 -16.29
C PHE A 8 32.01 8.22 -14.86
N ARG A 9 31.54 9.04 -13.93
CA ARG A 9 31.10 8.48 -12.64
C ARG A 9 30.05 7.44 -12.95
N ALA A 10 30.28 6.20 -12.53
CA ALA A 10 29.32 5.14 -12.65
C ALA A 10 28.02 5.62 -11.97
N THR A 11 26.92 5.63 -12.73
CA THR A 11 25.61 5.97 -12.17
C THR A 11 25.24 4.97 -11.08
N GLY A 12 24.66 5.46 -9.99
CA GLY A 12 24.15 4.60 -8.93
C GLY A 12 22.91 3.81 -9.38
N THR A 13 22.46 2.94 -8.51
CA THR A 13 21.27 2.09 -8.74
C THR A 13 20.12 2.54 -7.86
N VAL A 14 18.89 2.55 -8.41
CA VAL A 14 17.67 2.82 -7.67
C VAL A 14 16.91 1.52 -7.42
N TYR A 15 16.56 1.26 -6.17
CA TYR A 15 15.73 0.14 -5.75
C TYR A 15 14.35 0.65 -5.35
N LEU A 16 13.30 0.23 -6.09
CA LEU A 16 11.90 0.49 -5.71
C LEU A 16 11.46 -0.64 -4.77
N VAL A 17 11.37 -0.35 -3.49
CA VAL A 17 11.28 -1.37 -2.43
C VAL A 17 9.96 -1.27 -1.70
N GLY A 18 9.23 -2.38 -1.61
CA GLY A 18 8.06 -2.50 -0.75
C GLY A 18 8.44 -2.57 0.72
N ALA A 19 7.87 -1.69 1.52
CA ALA A 19 8.03 -1.64 2.97
C ALA A 19 7.07 -2.57 3.72
N GLY A 20 6.18 -3.26 3.01
CA GLY A 20 5.13 -4.02 3.66
C GLY A 20 4.00 -3.16 4.24
N PRO A 21 3.04 -3.78 4.96
CA PRO A 21 1.81 -3.13 5.40
C PRO A 21 1.93 -2.32 6.70
N GLY A 22 3.09 -2.36 7.39
CA GLY A 22 3.32 -1.63 8.63
C GLY A 22 4.21 -2.34 9.64
N ASP A 23 3.99 -3.63 9.89
CA ASP A 23 4.84 -4.46 10.73
C ASP A 23 6.22 -4.64 10.09
N PRO A 24 7.32 -4.25 10.77
CA PRO A 24 8.67 -4.37 10.22
C PRO A 24 9.11 -5.82 10.00
N GLU A 25 8.54 -6.80 10.69
CA GLU A 25 8.83 -8.22 10.50
C GLU A 25 8.27 -8.77 9.17
N LEU A 26 7.37 -8.02 8.51
CA LEU A 26 6.86 -8.33 7.18
C LEU A 26 7.72 -7.77 6.04
N LEU A 27 8.88 -7.19 6.35
CA LEU A 27 9.87 -6.86 5.33
C LEU A 27 10.45 -8.14 4.70
N THR A 28 10.65 -8.10 3.38
CA THR A 28 11.46 -9.14 2.76
C THR A 28 12.92 -9.02 3.21
N LEU A 29 13.63 -10.14 3.28
CA LEU A 29 15.06 -10.14 3.59
C LEU A 29 15.86 -9.26 2.62
N LYS A 30 15.45 -9.22 1.35
CA LYS A 30 16.06 -8.37 0.34
C LYS A 30 15.83 -6.89 0.63
N ALA A 31 14.60 -6.50 0.99
CA ALA A 31 14.28 -5.13 1.37
C ALA A 31 15.11 -4.68 2.58
N LEU A 32 15.18 -5.49 3.63
CA LEU A 32 15.98 -5.20 4.82
C LEU A 32 17.47 -4.98 4.49
N ARG A 33 18.05 -5.88 3.67
CA ARG A 33 19.44 -5.78 3.23
C ARG A 33 19.70 -4.47 2.46
N LEU A 34 18.80 -4.09 1.57
CA LEU A 34 18.93 -2.87 0.77
C LEU A 34 18.77 -1.60 1.61
N VAL A 35 17.81 -1.57 2.54
CA VAL A 35 17.63 -0.45 3.48
C VAL A 35 18.90 -0.23 4.31
N ARG A 36 19.53 -1.31 4.79
CA ARG A 36 20.78 -1.24 5.56
C ARG A 36 21.99 -0.78 4.74
N ALA A 37 21.99 -1.01 3.42
CA ALA A 37 23.09 -0.69 2.53
C ALA A 37 22.92 0.66 1.82
N ALA A 38 21.74 1.28 1.84
CA ALA A 38 21.42 2.47 1.08
C ALA A 38 22.26 3.69 1.47
N ASP A 39 22.68 4.48 0.46
CA ASP A 39 23.25 5.81 0.65
C ASP A 39 22.14 6.85 0.86
N ALA A 40 21.01 6.65 0.19
CA ALA A 40 19.83 7.50 0.32
C ALA A 40 18.54 6.66 0.35
N ILE A 41 17.62 7.04 1.23
CA ILE A 41 16.28 6.45 1.34
C ILE A 41 15.26 7.55 1.09
N VAL A 42 14.48 7.40 0.01
CA VAL A 42 13.37 8.28 -0.35
C VAL A 42 12.06 7.57 0.04
N TYR A 43 11.27 8.14 0.94
CA TYR A 43 10.13 7.45 1.54
C TYR A 43 8.89 8.33 1.68
N ASP A 44 7.71 7.72 1.77
CA ASP A 44 6.42 8.37 1.97
C ASP A 44 5.83 8.13 3.38
N GLN A 45 4.65 8.70 3.61
CA GLN A 45 3.98 8.69 4.92
C GLN A 45 3.53 7.30 5.40
N LEU A 46 3.39 6.32 4.51
CA LEU A 46 2.91 4.98 4.86
C LEU A 46 4.03 4.05 5.33
N VAL A 47 5.28 4.51 5.25
CA VAL A 47 6.44 3.74 5.74
C VAL A 47 6.56 3.87 7.25
N SER A 48 6.62 2.74 7.95
CA SER A 48 6.80 2.70 9.40
C SER A 48 8.15 3.32 9.82
N PRO A 49 8.18 4.18 10.85
CA PRO A 49 9.44 4.70 11.41
C PRO A 49 10.40 3.59 11.88
N GLN A 50 9.87 2.44 12.33
CA GLN A 50 10.68 1.29 12.73
C GLN A 50 11.50 0.71 11.57
N ILE A 51 10.97 0.79 10.34
CA ILE A 51 11.69 0.35 9.13
C ILE A 51 12.82 1.33 8.79
N LEU A 52 12.58 2.63 8.96
CA LEU A 52 13.62 3.65 8.76
C LEU A 52 14.76 3.52 9.77
N ALA A 53 14.50 3.00 10.96
CA ALA A 53 15.53 2.74 11.97
C ALA A 53 16.55 1.64 11.55
N PHE A 54 16.24 0.83 10.53
CA PHE A 54 17.21 -0.12 9.95
C PHE A 54 18.25 0.54 9.04
N ALA A 55 18.05 1.82 8.66
CA ALA A 55 19.02 2.53 7.83
C ALA A 55 20.39 2.62 8.50
N ARG A 56 21.45 2.50 7.71
CA ARG A 56 22.81 2.69 8.23
C ARG A 56 23.02 4.13 8.73
N THR A 57 23.92 4.29 9.68
CA THR A 57 24.37 5.61 10.13
C THR A 57 24.96 6.39 8.93
N GLY A 58 24.49 7.63 8.76
CA GLY A 58 24.91 8.51 7.64
C GLY A 58 24.12 8.32 6.35
N ALA A 59 23.16 7.39 6.27
CA ALA A 59 22.23 7.35 5.15
C ALA A 59 21.35 8.62 5.11
N GLN A 60 21.22 9.21 3.93
CA GLN A 60 20.35 10.37 3.73
C GLN A 60 18.89 9.91 3.66
N THR A 61 18.02 10.36 4.58
CA THR A 61 16.59 10.08 4.55
C THR A 61 15.83 11.28 3.99
N ILE A 62 14.99 11.07 2.96
CA ILE A 62 14.25 12.11 2.25
C ILE A 62 12.76 11.75 2.26
N PHE A 63 11.99 12.54 3.00
CA PHE A 63 10.53 12.40 3.04
C PHE A 63 9.89 13.08 1.82
N VAL A 64 9.08 12.33 1.07
CA VAL A 64 8.35 12.82 -0.12
C VAL A 64 6.83 12.67 0.00
N GLY A 65 6.33 12.33 1.19
CA GLY A 65 4.91 12.22 1.48
C GLY A 65 4.21 13.59 1.65
N LYS A 66 2.90 13.56 1.87
CA LYS A 66 2.13 14.76 2.19
C LYS A 66 2.46 15.21 3.61
N LYS A 67 2.93 16.45 3.78
CA LYS A 67 3.00 17.08 5.10
C LYS A 67 1.65 17.75 5.42
N PRO A 68 1.19 17.71 6.69
CA PRO A 68 0.03 18.47 7.08
C PRO A 68 0.21 19.96 6.71
N GLY A 69 -0.77 20.55 6.00
CA GLY A 69 -0.72 21.96 5.59
C GLY A 69 0.21 22.31 4.42
N ALA A 70 0.92 21.36 3.82
CA ALA A 70 1.77 21.59 2.66
C ALA A 70 1.20 20.96 1.39
N PHE A 71 1.55 21.50 0.23
CA PHE A 71 1.26 20.88 -1.06
C PHE A 71 1.91 19.50 -1.14
N CYS A 72 1.18 18.52 -1.72
CA CYS A 72 1.73 17.21 -2.00
C CYS A 72 2.94 17.36 -2.93
N CYS A 73 4.04 16.66 -2.61
CA CYS A 73 5.17 16.58 -3.53
C CYS A 73 4.67 15.97 -4.85
N PRO A 74 4.74 16.71 -5.97
CA PRO A 74 4.33 16.18 -7.27
C PRO A 74 5.14 14.93 -7.63
N GLN A 75 4.54 13.99 -8.34
CA GLN A 75 5.23 12.75 -8.74
C GLN A 75 6.53 13.04 -9.51
N ARG A 76 6.52 14.05 -10.38
CA ARG A 76 7.70 14.48 -11.13
C ARG A 76 8.87 14.92 -10.23
N ASP A 77 8.59 15.50 -9.07
CA ASP A 77 9.63 15.93 -8.12
C ASP A 77 10.25 14.73 -7.39
N ILE A 78 9.44 13.69 -7.13
CA ILE A 78 9.92 12.41 -6.60
C ILE A 78 10.85 11.75 -7.62
N GLU A 79 10.42 11.63 -8.87
CA GLU A 79 11.21 11.09 -9.99
C GLU A 79 12.51 11.89 -10.18
N GLY A 80 12.42 13.23 -10.19
CA GLY A 80 13.58 14.11 -10.27
C GLY A 80 14.58 13.89 -9.12
N THR A 81 14.08 13.64 -7.90
CA THR A 81 14.91 13.33 -6.74
C THR A 81 15.64 12.00 -6.92
N LEU A 82 14.97 10.95 -7.38
CA LEU A 82 15.56 9.64 -7.64
C LEU A 82 16.65 9.73 -8.71
N LEU A 83 16.37 10.40 -9.84
CA LEU A 83 17.31 10.60 -10.93
C LEU A 83 18.55 11.38 -10.50
N ARG A 84 18.39 12.45 -9.73
CA ARG A 84 19.51 13.24 -9.21
C ARG A 84 20.42 12.41 -8.31
N LEU A 85 19.86 11.70 -7.34
CA LEU A 85 20.62 10.87 -6.41
C LEU A 85 21.39 9.75 -7.12
N ALA A 86 20.74 9.11 -8.12
CA ALA A 86 21.40 8.08 -8.93
C ALA A 86 22.56 8.65 -9.76
N ARG A 87 22.38 9.83 -10.35
CA ARG A 87 23.48 10.53 -11.10
C ARG A 87 24.64 10.95 -10.20
N GLU A 88 24.40 11.13 -8.90
CA GLU A 88 25.45 11.34 -7.89
C GLU A 88 26.20 10.03 -7.54
N GLY A 89 25.88 8.89 -8.19
CA GLY A 89 26.52 7.60 -7.96
C GLY A 89 26.01 6.86 -6.71
N LYS A 90 24.88 7.29 -6.11
CA LYS A 90 24.36 6.71 -4.87
C LYS A 90 23.56 5.43 -5.09
N THR A 91 23.63 4.53 -4.12
CA THR A 91 22.66 3.44 -3.93
C THR A 91 21.41 4.02 -3.30
N VAL A 92 20.33 4.13 -4.08
CA VAL A 92 19.07 4.78 -3.66
C VAL A 92 18.00 3.72 -3.39
N VAL A 93 17.38 3.78 -2.22
CA VAL A 93 16.17 3.00 -1.92
C VAL A 93 14.97 3.94 -1.93
N ARG A 94 14.05 3.75 -2.89
CA ARG A 94 12.71 4.32 -2.84
C ARG A 94 11.82 3.36 -2.06
N LEU A 95 11.57 3.68 -0.80
CA LEU A 95 10.79 2.85 0.13
C LEU A 95 9.33 3.25 0.09
N LYS A 96 8.44 2.30 -0.21
CA LYS A 96 7.01 2.50 -0.47
C LYS A 96 6.17 1.62 0.44
N GLY A 97 5.14 2.18 1.09
CA GLY A 97 4.20 1.37 1.88
C GLY A 97 3.56 0.25 1.04
N GLY A 98 3.41 -0.95 1.60
CA GLY A 98 2.92 -2.12 0.90
C GLY A 98 3.88 -2.64 -0.17
N ASP A 99 3.39 -2.74 -1.40
CA ASP A 99 4.11 -3.19 -2.59
C ASP A 99 4.26 -2.04 -3.61
N PRO A 100 5.41 -1.89 -4.29
CA PRO A 100 5.63 -0.79 -5.24
C PRO A 100 4.66 -0.77 -6.41
N PHE A 101 4.20 -1.93 -6.88
CA PHE A 101 3.38 -2.10 -8.08
C PHE A 101 1.88 -2.26 -7.81
N VAL A 102 1.47 -2.36 -6.53
CA VAL A 102 0.06 -2.42 -6.15
C VAL A 102 -0.41 -1.05 -5.65
N PHE A 103 -0.99 -0.24 -6.53
CA PHE A 103 -1.46 1.14 -6.28
C PHE A 103 -0.41 2.08 -5.69
N GLY A 104 0.86 1.75 -5.88
CA GLY A 104 2.00 2.50 -5.34
C GLY A 104 2.67 3.45 -6.35
N ARG A 105 2.22 3.54 -7.60
CA ARG A 105 2.83 4.32 -8.69
C ARG A 105 4.28 3.93 -9.00
N GLY A 106 4.73 2.76 -8.55
CA GLY A 106 6.08 2.27 -8.83
C GLY A 106 6.36 2.07 -10.32
N GLY A 107 5.31 1.79 -11.13
CA GLY A 107 5.42 1.72 -12.58
C GLY A 107 5.88 3.04 -13.20
N GLU A 108 5.27 4.16 -12.80
CA GLU A 108 5.63 5.50 -13.29
C GLU A 108 7.08 5.85 -12.88
N GLU A 109 7.48 5.55 -11.64
CA GLU A 109 8.86 5.74 -11.17
C GLU A 109 9.85 4.89 -11.97
N ALA A 110 9.52 3.63 -12.29
CA ALA A 110 10.35 2.73 -13.09
C ALA A 110 10.48 3.21 -14.55
N GLU A 111 9.39 3.69 -15.15
CA GLU A 111 9.40 4.27 -16.51
C GLU A 111 10.32 5.49 -16.60
N ALA A 112 10.26 6.38 -15.60
CA ALA A 112 11.13 7.56 -15.55
C ALA A 112 12.60 7.18 -15.42
N LEU A 113 12.93 6.16 -14.61
CA LEU A 113 14.30 5.65 -14.45
C LEU A 113 14.81 5.00 -15.74
N ALA A 114 13.98 4.16 -16.39
CA ALA A 114 14.30 3.52 -17.66
C ALA A 114 14.56 4.54 -18.77
N ALA A 115 13.68 5.54 -18.89
CA ALA A 115 13.82 6.61 -19.88
C ALA A 115 15.11 7.44 -19.68
N ALA A 116 15.59 7.53 -18.44
CA ALA A 116 16.84 8.23 -18.10
C ALA A 116 18.08 7.33 -18.16
N GLY A 117 17.96 6.06 -18.52
CA GLY A 117 19.08 5.10 -18.57
C GLY A 117 19.67 4.78 -17.19
N ILE A 118 18.91 4.97 -16.10
CA ILE A 118 19.35 4.65 -14.74
C ILE A 118 19.02 3.18 -14.43
N ALA A 119 20.01 2.45 -13.91
CA ALA A 119 19.83 1.08 -13.45
C ALA A 119 18.85 1.05 -12.25
N PHE A 120 17.84 0.16 -12.30
CA PHE A 120 16.90 0.00 -11.21
C PHE A 120 16.49 -1.46 -11.01
N GLU A 121 15.95 -1.73 -9.83
CA GLU A 121 15.38 -3.02 -9.48
C GLU A 121 14.10 -2.84 -8.67
N ILE A 122 13.11 -3.72 -8.91
CA ILE A 122 11.86 -3.75 -8.14
C ILE A 122 11.96 -4.85 -7.10
N VAL A 123 11.72 -4.49 -5.84
CA VAL A 123 11.67 -5.43 -4.72
C VAL A 123 10.26 -5.46 -4.16
N PRO A 124 9.52 -6.56 -4.35
CA PRO A 124 8.15 -6.65 -3.86
C PRO A 124 8.06 -6.54 -2.35
N GLY A 125 6.90 -6.15 -1.87
CA GLY A 125 6.53 -6.15 -0.45
C GLY A 125 5.17 -6.78 -0.22
N VAL A 126 4.85 -7.12 1.03
CA VAL A 126 3.51 -7.57 1.39
C VAL A 126 2.55 -6.41 1.21
N THR A 127 1.65 -6.52 0.22
CA THR A 127 0.66 -5.46 -0.04
C THR A 127 -0.35 -5.35 1.09
N SER A 128 -0.90 -4.15 1.31
CA SER A 128 -1.75 -3.85 2.47
C SER A 128 -2.99 -4.73 2.58
N ALA A 129 -3.58 -5.20 1.48
CA ALA A 129 -4.73 -6.10 1.54
C ALA A 129 -4.35 -7.47 2.13
N LEU A 130 -3.17 -8.02 1.79
CA LEU A 130 -2.69 -9.27 2.37
C LEU A 130 -2.38 -9.12 3.86
N GLY A 131 -1.74 -8.02 4.26
CA GLY A 131 -1.50 -7.73 5.66
C GLY A 131 -2.79 -7.56 6.47
N ALA A 132 -3.75 -6.78 5.95
CA ALA A 132 -5.07 -6.59 6.56
C ALA A 132 -5.80 -7.93 6.72
N ALA A 133 -5.86 -8.73 5.68
CA ALA A 133 -6.51 -10.03 5.66
C ALA A 133 -5.93 -10.98 6.72
N SER A 134 -4.61 -11.12 6.73
CA SER A 134 -3.91 -12.03 7.65
C SER A 134 -4.12 -11.63 9.11
N TYR A 135 -4.00 -10.34 9.44
CA TYR A 135 -4.07 -9.85 10.82
C TYR A 135 -5.51 -9.78 11.37
N THR A 136 -6.52 -9.79 10.49
CA THR A 136 -7.94 -9.86 10.88
C THR A 136 -8.50 -11.28 10.90
N GLY A 137 -7.74 -12.27 10.41
CA GLY A 137 -8.24 -13.63 10.23
C GLY A 137 -9.30 -13.74 9.11
N ILE A 138 -9.21 -12.86 8.09
CA ILE A 138 -10.08 -12.91 6.91
C ILE A 138 -9.26 -13.49 5.75
N PRO A 139 -9.36 -14.78 5.41
CA PRO A 139 -8.66 -15.33 4.25
C PRO A 139 -9.26 -14.74 2.97
N LEU A 140 -8.42 -14.21 2.08
CA LEU A 140 -8.94 -13.62 0.84
C LEU A 140 -9.52 -14.64 -0.14
N THR A 141 -9.07 -15.89 -0.05
CA THR A 141 -9.64 -17.04 -0.77
C THR A 141 -9.99 -18.14 0.21
N HIS A 142 -11.06 -18.87 -0.08
CA HIS A 142 -11.47 -20.04 0.72
C HIS A 142 -12.26 -20.99 -0.15
N ARG A 143 -12.01 -22.30 -0.05
CA ARG A 143 -12.64 -23.33 -0.90
C ARG A 143 -14.18 -23.20 -0.96
N GLU A 144 -14.81 -22.83 0.15
CA GLU A 144 -16.27 -22.77 0.29
C GLU A 144 -16.84 -21.35 0.11
N HIS A 145 -15.98 -20.29 0.08
CA HIS A 145 -16.49 -18.92 0.13
C HIS A 145 -16.05 -18.04 -1.03
N SER A 146 -14.86 -18.22 -1.59
CA SER A 146 -14.38 -17.40 -2.70
C SER A 146 -13.15 -18.01 -3.38
N SER A 147 -13.21 -18.17 -4.68
CA SER A 147 -12.11 -18.68 -5.51
C SER A 147 -11.33 -17.57 -6.23
N ALA A 148 -11.76 -16.30 -6.10
CA ALA A 148 -11.15 -15.18 -6.77
C ALA A 148 -10.97 -13.99 -5.82
N VAL A 149 -9.92 -13.18 -6.07
CA VAL A 149 -9.65 -11.92 -5.36
C VAL A 149 -9.46 -10.82 -6.37
N VAL A 150 -10.09 -9.67 -6.14
CA VAL A 150 -9.95 -8.48 -6.97
C VAL A 150 -9.44 -7.33 -6.11
N PHE A 151 -8.31 -6.75 -6.50
CA PHE A 151 -7.79 -5.52 -5.90
C PHE A 151 -8.32 -4.32 -6.67
N LEU A 152 -8.96 -3.40 -5.98
CA LEU A 152 -9.62 -2.23 -6.53
C LEU A 152 -9.13 -0.97 -5.83
N THR A 153 -9.08 0.16 -6.56
CA THR A 153 -8.84 1.47 -5.95
C THR A 153 -10.15 2.25 -5.84
N GLY A 154 -10.44 2.78 -4.65
CA GLY A 154 -11.56 3.70 -4.43
C GLY A 154 -11.23 5.16 -4.73
N HIS A 155 -9.98 5.43 -5.17
CA HIS A 155 -9.53 6.75 -5.58
C HIS A 155 -9.44 6.81 -7.10
N GLU A 156 -10.48 7.31 -7.74
CA GLU A 156 -10.46 7.63 -9.17
C GLU A 156 -9.87 9.03 -9.37
N ASP A 157 -9.05 9.20 -10.41
CA ASP A 157 -8.60 10.54 -10.83
C ASP A 157 -9.82 11.31 -11.37
N PRO A 158 -10.23 12.42 -10.71
CA PRO A 158 -11.39 13.20 -11.14
C PRO A 158 -11.21 13.83 -12.54
N LYS A 159 -9.99 13.80 -13.09
CA LYS A 159 -9.68 14.27 -14.44
C LYS A 159 -9.84 13.19 -15.53
N LYS A 160 -10.06 11.93 -15.15
CA LYS A 160 -10.33 10.85 -16.10
C LYS A 160 -11.78 10.95 -16.58
N THR A 161 -11.99 11.60 -17.73
CA THR A 161 -13.29 11.77 -18.37
C THR A 161 -13.86 10.46 -18.94
N ASP A 162 -13.00 9.46 -19.23
CA ASP A 162 -13.35 8.15 -19.77
C ASP A 162 -12.92 7.01 -18.84
N SER A 163 -13.35 7.04 -17.58
CA SER A 163 -13.15 5.90 -16.72
C SER A 163 -14.05 4.75 -17.17
N SER A 164 -13.47 3.75 -17.82
CA SER A 164 -14.13 2.45 -18.08
C SER A 164 -14.37 1.65 -16.80
N PHE A 165 -13.94 2.16 -15.66
CA PHE A 165 -14.08 1.52 -14.37
C PHE A 165 -15.49 1.71 -13.82
N ARG A 166 -16.26 0.61 -13.78
CA ARG A 166 -17.64 0.61 -13.32
C ARG A 166 -17.78 -0.29 -12.09
N TRP A 167 -18.06 0.29 -10.95
CA TRP A 167 -18.28 -0.45 -9.70
C TRP A 167 -19.40 -1.48 -9.81
N GLU A 168 -20.41 -1.19 -10.63
CA GLU A 168 -21.56 -2.06 -10.89
C GLU A 168 -21.13 -3.41 -11.49
N ASP A 169 -20.09 -3.44 -12.28
CA ASP A 169 -19.59 -4.67 -12.90
C ASP A 169 -18.94 -5.60 -11.86
N TYR A 170 -18.31 -5.02 -10.83
CA TYR A 170 -17.73 -5.79 -9.72
C TYR A 170 -18.78 -6.32 -8.74
N GLY A 171 -19.95 -5.70 -8.66
CA GLY A 171 -21.06 -6.20 -7.84
C GLY A 171 -21.62 -7.55 -8.27
N ARG A 172 -21.31 -8.01 -9.49
CA ARG A 172 -21.74 -9.31 -10.04
C ARG A 172 -20.73 -10.42 -9.88
N LEU A 173 -19.53 -10.09 -9.42
CA LEU A 173 -18.46 -11.08 -9.35
C LEU A 173 -18.62 -11.95 -8.10
N ASP A 174 -18.48 -13.25 -8.26
CA ASP A 174 -18.27 -14.18 -7.15
C ASP A 174 -16.79 -14.17 -6.74
N ALA A 175 -16.40 -13.08 -6.06
CA ALA A 175 -15.02 -12.81 -5.69
C ALA A 175 -14.93 -12.03 -4.38
N THR A 176 -13.82 -12.13 -3.71
CA THR A 176 -13.47 -11.22 -2.62
C THR A 176 -12.94 -9.91 -3.22
N LEU A 177 -13.57 -8.79 -2.86
CA LEU A 177 -13.12 -7.47 -3.28
C LEU A 177 -12.26 -6.84 -2.19
N CYS A 178 -11.05 -6.41 -2.53
CA CYS A 178 -10.14 -5.68 -1.65
C CYS A 178 -9.99 -4.25 -2.15
N ILE A 179 -10.57 -3.29 -1.44
CA ILE A 179 -10.66 -1.90 -1.88
C ILE A 179 -9.61 -1.05 -1.14
N TYR A 180 -8.67 -0.51 -1.89
CA TYR A 180 -7.66 0.43 -1.43
C TYR A 180 -8.17 1.85 -1.56
N MET A 181 -7.77 2.75 -0.66
CA MET A 181 -8.10 4.19 -0.72
C MET A 181 -9.61 4.47 -0.82
N GLY A 182 -10.45 3.53 -0.36
CA GLY A 182 -11.92 3.60 -0.53
C GLY A 182 -12.64 4.41 0.53
N MET A 183 -12.04 4.73 1.68
CA MET A 183 -12.76 5.28 2.84
C MET A 183 -13.54 6.56 2.53
N LYS A 184 -12.95 7.48 1.79
CA LYS A 184 -13.58 8.76 1.44
C LYS A 184 -14.83 8.61 0.56
N ASN A 185 -14.88 7.53 -0.23
CA ASN A 185 -15.94 7.29 -1.21
C ASN A 185 -16.76 6.03 -0.87
N LEU A 186 -16.62 5.48 0.36
CA LEU A 186 -17.13 4.15 0.72
C LEU A 186 -18.66 4.04 0.52
N GLU A 187 -19.42 5.05 0.89
CA GLU A 187 -20.86 5.10 0.68
C GLU A 187 -21.24 5.01 -0.82
N SER A 188 -20.55 5.78 -1.66
CA SER A 188 -20.78 5.72 -3.11
C SER A 188 -20.39 4.37 -3.69
N ILE A 189 -19.26 3.80 -3.24
CA ILE A 189 -18.76 2.50 -3.68
C ILE A 189 -19.77 1.40 -3.34
N THR A 190 -20.21 1.31 -2.08
CA THR A 190 -21.15 0.27 -1.64
C THR A 190 -22.50 0.38 -2.34
N ARG A 191 -23.03 1.60 -2.54
CA ARG A 191 -24.24 1.83 -3.30
C ARG A 191 -24.15 1.35 -4.75
N ARG A 192 -23.01 1.64 -5.43
CA ARG A 192 -22.77 1.22 -6.82
C ARG A 192 -22.56 -0.29 -6.94
N LEU A 193 -21.89 -0.93 -5.99
CA LEU A 193 -21.79 -2.40 -5.92
C LEU A 193 -23.17 -3.04 -5.79
N GLN A 194 -24.06 -2.48 -4.95
CA GLN A 194 -25.44 -2.95 -4.81
C GLN A 194 -26.26 -2.72 -6.08
N ALA A 195 -26.10 -1.58 -6.74
CA ALA A 195 -26.73 -1.34 -8.04
C ALA A 195 -26.26 -2.34 -9.12
N GLY A 196 -25.08 -2.90 -8.98
CA GLY A 196 -24.54 -3.98 -9.80
C GLY A 196 -25.08 -5.38 -9.44
N GLY A 197 -25.85 -5.51 -8.36
CA GLY A 197 -26.45 -6.78 -7.93
C GLY A 197 -25.84 -7.41 -6.69
N LEU A 198 -24.86 -6.77 -6.06
CA LEU A 198 -24.32 -7.28 -4.79
C LEU A 198 -25.36 -7.11 -3.67
N ALA A 199 -25.66 -8.20 -2.96
CA ALA A 199 -26.66 -8.18 -1.90
C ALA A 199 -26.21 -7.24 -0.75
N SER A 200 -27.18 -6.51 -0.17
CA SER A 200 -26.92 -5.55 0.92
C SER A 200 -26.39 -6.22 2.19
N ASP A 201 -26.74 -7.49 2.42
CA ASP A 201 -26.30 -8.32 3.53
C ASP A 201 -24.94 -9.03 3.29
N THR A 202 -24.31 -8.79 2.13
CA THR A 202 -22.97 -9.29 1.85
C THR A 202 -21.99 -8.78 2.92
N PRO A 203 -21.23 -9.66 3.59
CA PRO A 203 -20.29 -9.25 4.62
C PRO A 203 -19.19 -8.32 4.10
N ALA A 204 -18.87 -7.32 4.91
CA ALA A 204 -17.80 -6.36 4.63
C ALA A 204 -17.02 -6.04 5.90
N ALA A 205 -15.74 -5.70 5.75
CA ALA A 205 -14.88 -5.28 6.84
C ALA A 205 -14.06 -4.04 6.44
N VAL A 206 -13.91 -3.09 7.37
CA VAL A 206 -12.95 -1.98 7.28
C VAL A 206 -11.81 -2.29 8.23
N ILE A 207 -10.59 -2.31 7.72
CA ILE A 207 -9.36 -2.58 8.49
C ILE A 207 -8.47 -1.34 8.39
N GLN A 208 -8.38 -0.61 9.48
CA GLN A 208 -7.58 0.61 9.59
C GLN A 208 -6.22 0.30 10.19
N SER A 209 -5.16 0.90 9.64
CA SER A 209 -3.79 0.80 10.13
C SER A 209 -3.36 -0.65 10.40
N ALA A 210 -3.73 -1.55 9.50
CA ALA A 210 -3.47 -2.99 9.63
C ALA A 210 -2.00 -3.28 9.93
N THR A 211 -1.75 -4.31 10.73
CA THR A 211 -0.42 -4.80 11.14
C THR A 211 0.38 -3.86 12.05
N THR A 212 -0.17 -2.70 12.43
CA THR A 212 0.50 -1.76 13.33
C THR A 212 -0.08 -1.80 14.75
N GLY A 213 0.56 -1.08 15.68
CA GLY A 213 0.01 -0.88 17.03
C GLY A 213 -1.35 -0.15 17.05
N ALA A 214 -1.68 0.59 15.98
CA ALA A 214 -2.95 1.29 15.78
C ALA A 214 -3.98 0.48 14.98
N HIS A 215 -3.76 -0.83 14.80
CA HIS A 215 -4.68 -1.72 14.11
C HIS A 215 -6.08 -1.66 14.74
N ARG A 216 -7.09 -1.42 13.92
CA ARG A 216 -8.52 -1.48 14.27
C ARG A 216 -9.28 -2.15 13.15
N GLN A 217 -10.32 -2.89 13.48
CA GLN A 217 -11.22 -3.50 12.50
C GLN A 217 -12.68 -3.24 12.85
N PHE A 218 -13.51 -3.14 11.83
CA PHE A 218 -14.96 -3.06 11.92
C PHE A 218 -15.57 -4.03 10.92
N VAL A 219 -16.48 -4.89 11.38
CA VAL A 219 -17.19 -5.87 10.54
C VAL A 219 -18.66 -5.50 10.49
N GLY A 220 -19.21 -5.50 9.30
CA GLY A 220 -20.63 -5.22 9.01
C GLY A 220 -21.03 -5.85 7.67
N THR A 221 -21.92 -5.21 6.97
CA THR A 221 -22.41 -5.61 5.64
C THR A 221 -22.25 -4.47 4.63
N VAL A 222 -22.34 -4.79 3.35
CA VAL A 222 -22.29 -3.78 2.28
C VAL A 222 -23.36 -2.70 2.47
N GLY A 223 -24.50 -3.04 3.06
CA GLY A 223 -25.61 -2.13 3.29
C GLY A 223 -25.36 -1.11 4.41
N ASP A 224 -24.51 -1.43 5.39
CA ASP A 224 -24.32 -0.59 6.58
C ASP A 224 -22.87 -0.14 6.82
N ILE A 225 -21.88 -0.81 6.24
CA ILE A 225 -20.46 -0.64 6.55
C ILE A 225 -19.98 0.81 6.42
N ALA A 226 -20.48 1.56 5.44
CA ALA A 226 -20.04 2.94 5.22
C ALA A 226 -20.43 3.84 6.40
N LEU A 227 -21.73 3.89 6.73
CA LEU A 227 -22.24 4.75 7.80
C LEU A 227 -21.80 4.25 9.19
N ALA A 228 -21.79 2.93 9.40
CA ALA A 228 -21.42 2.35 10.69
C ALA A 228 -19.93 2.55 11.01
N SER A 229 -19.02 2.36 10.03
CA SER A 229 -17.60 2.62 10.22
C SER A 229 -17.28 4.10 10.41
N GLU A 230 -17.99 5.01 9.70
CA GLU A 230 -17.84 6.45 9.89
C GLU A 230 -18.24 6.87 11.31
N ARG A 231 -19.40 6.43 11.78
CA ARG A 231 -19.87 6.68 13.17
C ARG A 231 -18.92 6.13 14.22
N ALA A 232 -18.25 5.03 13.94
CA ALA A 232 -17.24 4.43 14.80
C ALA A 232 -15.85 5.09 14.68
N GLY A 233 -15.73 6.17 13.88
CA GLY A 233 -14.51 6.96 13.72
C GLY A 233 -13.42 6.24 12.95
N PHE A 234 -13.76 5.39 11.98
CA PHE A 234 -12.80 4.79 11.06
C PHE A 234 -12.45 5.73 9.92
N GLY A 235 -11.17 5.70 9.48
CA GLY A 235 -10.67 6.55 8.42
C GLY A 235 -9.45 5.96 7.72
N ALA A 236 -8.82 6.76 6.87
CA ALA A 236 -7.57 6.37 6.20
C ALA A 236 -6.36 6.44 7.16
N PRO A 237 -5.33 5.59 6.96
CA PRO A 237 -5.26 4.54 5.93
C PRO A 237 -6.05 3.28 6.30
N ALA A 238 -6.82 2.75 5.36
CA ALA A 238 -7.59 1.53 5.58
C ALA A 238 -7.77 0.71 4.29
N ILE A 239 -7.97 -0.59 4.49
CA ILE A 239 -8.42 -1.52 3.45
C ILE A 239 -9.85 -1.92 3.76
N VAL A 240 -10.69 -1.98 2.72
CA VAL A 240 -12.04 -2.55 2.84
C VAL A 240 -12.06 -3.90 2.12
N ILE A 241 -12.54 -4.94 2.83
CA ILE A 241 -12.69 -6.28 2.27
C ILE A 241 -14.18 -6.58 2.21
N VAL A 242 -14.67 -7.01 1.03
CA VAL A 242 -16.08 -7.35 0.79
C VAL A 242 -16.14 -8.77 0.26
N GLY A 243 -17.03 -9.57 0.84
CA GLY A 243 -17.29 -10.95 0.42
C GLY A 243 -17.54 -11.91 1.57
N ASN A 244 -18.00 -13.11 1.24
CA ASN A 244 -18.38 -14.14 2.22
C ASN A 244 -17.25 -14.59 3.14
N VAL A 245 -15.99 -14.44 2.73
CA VAL A 245 -14.80 -14.74 3.53
C VAL A 245 -14.74 -13.92 4.84
N VAL A 246 -15.38 -12.75 4.87
CA VAL A 246 -15.42 -11.88 6.06
C VAL A 246 -16.13 -12.56 7.24
N ARG A 247 -17.04 -13.51 6.98
CA ARG A 247 -17.73 -14.32 8.02
C ARG A 247 -16.74 -15.11 8.89
N LEU A 248 -15.53 -15.37 8.39
CA LEU A 248 -14.50 -16.12 9.10
C LEU A 248 -13.74 -15.26 10.13
N ALA A 249 -13.84 -13.94 10.06
CA ALA A 249 -13.12 -13.03 10.95
C ALA A 249 -13.29 -13.39 12.44
N SER A 250 -14.52 -13.63 12.89
CA SER A 250 -14.81 -13.95 14.30
C SER A 250 -14.24 -15.29 14.76
N LYS A 251 -14.02 -16.23 13.82
CA LYS A 251 -13.45 -17.56 14.13
C LYS A 251 -11.93 -17.58 14.10
N LEU A 252 -11.32 -16.68 13.33
CA LEU A 252 -9.89 -16.69 13.03
C LEU A 252 -9.15 -15.45 13.54
N ALA A 253 -9.75 -14.66 14.42
CA ALA A 253 -9.20 -13.41 14.98
C ALA A 253 -8.02 -13.68 15.95
N TRP A 254 -6.90 -14.14 15.44
CA TRP A 254 -5.72 -14.50 16.25
C TRP A 254 -4.95 -13.30 16.78
N PHE A 255 -4.88 -12.21 16.02
CA PHE A 255 -4.05 -11.05 16.36
C PHE A 255 -4.57 -10.29 17.58
N GLU A 256 -5.87 -10.02 17.65
CA GLU A 256 -6.49 -9.37 18.81
C GLU A 256 -6.43 -10.26 20.04
N ALA A 257 -6.67 -11.57 19.88
CA ALA A 257 -6.56 -12.54 20.97
C ALA A 257 -5.15 -12.55 21.56
N ASN A 258 -4.11 -12.56 20.73
CA ASN A 258 -2.72 -12.54 21.19
C ASN A 258 -2.32 -11.21 21.82
N ARG A 259 -2.84 -10.06 21.32
CA ARG A 259 -2.61 -8.75 21.96
C ARG A 259 -3.20 -8.67 23.38
N ALA A 260 -4.34 -9.30 23.61
CA ALA A 260 -4.95 -9.37 24.94
C ALA A 260 -4.13 -10.23 25.94
N HIS A 261 -3.29 -11.14 25.43
CA HIS A 261 -2.45 -12.03 26.24
C HIS A 261 -0.97 -11.60 26.27
N ALA A 262 -0.56 -10.61 25.47
CA ALA A 262 0.80 -10.08 25.51
C ALA A 262 1.00 -9.34 26.85
N LEU A 263 1.93 -9.85 27.66
CA LEU A 263 2.40 -9.15 28.86
C LEU A 263 2.96 -7.79 28.44
N PRO A 264 2.73 -6.72 29.24
CA PRO A 264 3.36 -5.43 28.97
C PRO A 264 4.88 -5.62 29.00
N SER A 265 5.53 -5.25 27.88
CA SER A 265 6.99 -5.22 27.71
C SER A 265 7.63 -4.14 28.57
#